data_aabbf60e66cdfa1cb4b16f2de9b13063
#
_entry.id   aabbf60e66cdfa1cb4b16f2de9b13063
#
_cell.length_a   1.000
_cell.length_b   1.000
_cell.length_c   1.000
_cell.angle_alpha   90.00
_cell.angle_beta   90.00
_cell.angle_gamma   90.00
#
_symmetry.space_group_name_H-M   'P 1'
#
loop_
_entity.id
_entity.type
_entity.pdbx_description
1 polymer ?
#
loop_
_entity_poly.entity_id
_entity_poly.type
_entity_poly.pdbx_seq_one_letter_code
_entity_poly.pdbx_strand_id
1 'polypeptide(L)' 'MEDMKLFIQNEIKEIAFVKVGFDQPLLSSKLVDSISVVDLIVSIEEKIGKKIPQHLLKDENFDTIDTIINTLGQLD' A
#
# COMPACT_ATOMS: atom_id res chain seq x y z
N MET A 1 -1.22 -0.08 -14.42
CA MET A 1 -0.72 -0.57 -13.14
C MET A 1 0.53 0.14 -12.66
N GLU A 2 1.39 0.58 -13.58
CA GLU A 2 2.59 1.32 -13.17
C GLU A 2 2.22 2.65 -12.50
N ASP A 3 1.15 3.29 -12.97
CA ASP A 3 0.68 4.52 -12.36
C ASP A 3 0.29 4.30 -10.90
N MET A 4 -0.32 3.14 -10.60
CA MET A 4 -0.68 2.80 -9.22
C MET A 4 0.55 2.55 -8.36
N LYS A 5 1.56 1.89 -8.92
CA LYS A 5 2.80 1.68 -8.17
C LYS A 5 3.45 3.01 -7.82
N LEU A 6 3.51 3.92 -8.77
CA LEU A 6 4.07 5.24 -8.53
C LEU A 6 3.23 6.04 -7.55
N PHE A 7 1.91 5.93 -7.66
CA PHE A 7 1.02 6.60 -6.71
C PHE A 7 1.29 6.11 -5.29
N ILE A 8 1.36 4.79 -5.11
CA ILE A 8 1.59 4.22 -3.79
C ILE A 8 2.98 4.59 -3.26
N GLN A 9 3.99 4.54 -4.13
CA GLN A 9 5.34 4.94 -3.75
C GLN A 9 5.36 6.39 -3.27
N ASN A 10 4.65 7.26 -3.95
CA ASN A 10 4.55 8.66 -3.59
C ASN A 10 3.82 8.85 -2.26
N GLU A 11 2.73 8.10 -2.04
CA GLU A 11 1.99 8.18 -0.79
C GLU A 11 2.85 7.73 0.39
N ILE A 12 3.63 6.68 0.20
CA ILE A 12 4.54 6.22 1.25
C ILE A 12 5.60 7.28 1.54
N LYS A 13 6.11 7.93 0.49
CA LYS A 13 7.07 9.01 0.66
C LYS A 13 6.49 10.15 1.50
N GLU A 14 5.20 10.47 1.29
CA GLU A 14 4.53 11.52 2.06
C GLU A 14 4.30 11.09 3.50
N ILE A 15 4.00 9.82 3.72
CA ILE A 15 3.67 9.30 5.04
C ILE A 15 4.93 9.01 5.85
N ALA A 16 5.92 8.36 5.25
CA ALA A 16 7.11 7.88 5.93
C ALA A 16 8.37 8.71 5.65
N PHE A 17 8.27 9.70 4.76
CA PHE A 17 9.36 10.60 4.40
C PHE A 17 10.56 9.86 3.80
N VAL A 18 10.31 8.74 3.12
CA VAL A 18 11.37 7.96 2.49
C VAL A 18 10.84 7.37 1.19
N LYS A 19 11.68 7.34 0.17
CA LYS A 19 11.36 6.70 -1.10
C LYS A 19 11.71 5.23 -1.00
N VAL A 20 10.74 4.36 -1.26
CA VAL A 20 10.93 2.92 -1.14
C VAL A 20 10.89 2.27 -2.51
N GLY A 21 11.57 1.12 -2.64
CA GLY A 21 11.46 0.31 -3.83
C GLY A 21 10.15 -0.46 -3.84
N PHE A 22 9.78 -0.97 -5.02
CA PHE A 22 8.51 -1.67 -5.17
C PHE A 22 8.49 -3.01 -4.43
N ASP A 23 9.64 -3.60 -4.20
CA ASP A 23 9.77 -4.88 -3.50
C ASP A 23 10.36 -4.73 -2.10
N GLN A 24 10.48 -3.49 -1.63
CA GLN A 24 11.08 -3.23 -0.33
C GLN A 24 10.05 -3.48 0.77
N PRO A 25 10.41 -4.27 1.80
CA PRO A 25 9.49 -4.50 2.92
C PRO A 25 9.17 -3.21 3.67
N LEU A 26 7.91 -3.02 3.98
CA LEU A 26 7.43 -1.82 4.66
C LEU A 26 7.12 -2.11 6.12
N LEU A 27 6.21 -3.05 6.36
CA LEU A 27 5.78 -3.39 7.72
C LEU A 27 6.81 -4.26 8.42
N SER A 28 7.34 -5.29 7.74
CA SER A 28 8.29 -6.19 8.36
C SER A 28 9.63 -5.52 8.67
N SER A 29 9.97 -4.47 7.91
CA SER A 29 11.18 -3.68 8.18
C SER A 29 10.91 -2.51 9.11
N LYS A 30 9.65 -2.28 9.47
CA LYS A 30 9.21 -1.19 10.34
C LYS A 30 9.44 0.20 9.76
N LEU A 31 9.60 0.29 8.44
CA LEU A 31 9.62 1.58 7.74
C LEU A 31 8.27 2.27 7.87
N VAL A 32 7.19 1.51 7.81
CA VAL A 32 5.84 2.00 7.93
C VAL A 32 5.17 1.20 9.04
N ASP A 33 4.55 1.89 9.99
CA ASP A 33 3.83 1.18 11.05
C ASP A 33 2.39 0.91 10.63
N SER A 34 1.66 0.14 11.43
CA SER A 34 0.31 -0.26 11.07
C SER A 34 -0.67 0.93 11.04
N ILE A 35 -0.39 1.98 11.80
CA ILE A 35 -1.24 3.17 11.78
C ILE A 35 -1.06 3.92 10.46
N SER A 36 0.19 4.07 10.02
CA SER A 36 0.48 4.72 8.74
C SER A 36 -0.08 3.91 7.57
N VAL A 37 -0.11 2.58 7.69
CA VAL A 37 -0.70 1.74 6.65
C VAL A 37 -2.19 1.99 6.51
N VAL A 38 -2.89 2.29 7.61
CA VAL A 38 -4.31 2.64 7.53
C VAL A 38 -4.51 3.90 6.68
N ASP A 39 -3.66 4.91 6.87
CA ASP A 39 -3.71 6.11 6.05
C ASP A 39 -3.46 5.80 4.58
N LEU A 40 -2.49 4.91 4.32
CA LEU A 40 -2.19 4.49 2.96
C LEU A 40 -3.38 3.76 2.33
N ILE A 41 -4.02 2.89 3.09
CA ILE A 41 -5.20 2.16 2.60
C ILE A 41 -6.31 3.13 2.22
N VAL A 42 -6.58 4.13 3.07
CA VAL A 42 -7.61 5.12 2.78
C VAL A 42 -7.28 5.88 1.49
N SER A 43 -6.03 6.29 1.31
CA SER A 43 -5.60 6.98 0.09
C SER A 43 -5.82 6.11 -1.14
N ILE A 44 -5.49 4.82 -1.05
CA ILE A 44 -5.66 3.89 -2.15
C ILE A 44 -7.15 3.73 -2.47
N GLU A 45 -7.98 3.56 -1.44
CA GLU A 45 -9.42 3.40 -1.65
C GLU A 45 -10.03 4.63 -2.34
N GLU A 46 -9.58 5.81 -1.96
CA GLU A 46 -10.05 7.04 -2.61
C GLU A 46 -9.60 7.09 -4.07
N LYS A 47 -8.39 6.65 -4.33
CA LYS A 47 -7.84 6.67 -5.69
C LYS A 47 -8.59 5.72 -6.62
N ILE A 48 -8.89 4.51 -6.15
CA ILE A 48 -9.54 3.50 -6.98
C ILE A 48 -11.06 3.57 -6.93
N GLY A 49 -11.61 4.33 -5.98
CA GLY A 49 -13.06 4.46 -5.84
C GLY A 49 -13.76 3.23 -5.31
N LYS A 50 -13.04 2.39 -4.59
CA LYS A 50 -13.58 1.15 -4.02
C LYS A 50 -13.04 0.92 -2.63
N LYS A 51 -13.81 0.20 -1.81
CA LYS A 51 -13.34 -0.24 -0.51
C LYS A 51 -12.60 -1.57 -0.64
N ILE A 52 -11.53 -1.73 0.11
CA ILE A 52 -10.79 -2.98 0.15
C ILE A 52 -11.48 -3.90 1.15
N PRO A 53 -11.91 -5.11 0.75
CA PRO A 53 -12.57 -6.03 1.68
C PRO A 53 -11.69 -6.37 2.87
N GLN A 54 -12.33 -6.52 4.03
CA GLN A 54 -11.60 -6.74 5.28
C GLN A 54 -10.72 -7.98 5.24
N HIS A 55 -11.15 -9.03 4.54
CA HIS A 55 -10.36 -10.26 4.47
C HIS A 55 -9.04 -10.09 3.72
N LEU A 56 -8.90 -9.00 2.96
CA LEU A 56 -7.65 -8.68 2.26
C LEU A 56 -6.76 -7.73 3.07
N LEU A 57 -7.26 -7.18 4.17
CA LEU A 57 -6.51 -6.23 4.99
C LEU A 57 -5.60 -6.98 5.95
N LYS A 58 -4.58 -7.64 5.40
CA LYS A 58 -3.58 -8.39 6.15
C LYS A 58 -2.23 -7.74 5.96
N ASP A 59 -1.40 -7.78 7.00
CA ASP A 59 -0.07 -7.18 6.93
C ASP A 59 0.72 -7.70 5.73
N GLU A 60 0.63 -9.00 5.46
CA GLU A 60 1.37 -9.61 4.35
C GLU A 60 0.97 -9.05 2.99
N ASN A 61 -0.26 -8.55 2.86
CA ASN A 61 -0.75 -7.98 1.62
C ASN A 61 -0.29 -6.55 1.41
N PHE A 62 0.20 -5.90 2.45
CA PHE A 62 0.61 -4.50 2.41
C PHE A 62 2.07 -4.31 2.81
N ASP A 63 2.86 -5.37 2.77
CA ASP A 63 4.25 -5.30 3.17
C ASP A 63 5.17 -4.73 2.07
N THR A 64 4.80 -4.90 0.81
CA THR A 64 5.53 -4.29 -0.30
C THR A 64 4.54 -3.67 -1.27
N ILE A 65 5.03 -2.73 -2.10
CA ILE A 65 4.16 -2.15 -3.12
C ILE A 65 3.70 -3.23 -4.09
N ASP A 66 4.58 -4.18 -4.42
CA ASP A 66 4.22 -5.29 -5.30
C ASP A 66 3.08 -6.12 -4.73
N THR A 67 3.11 -6.43 -3.42
CA THR A 67 2.01 -7.20 -2.82
C THR A 67 0.73 -6.38 -2.74
N ILE A 68 0.85 -5.07 -2.54
CA ILE A 68 -0.33 -4.19 -2.56
C ILE A 68 -0.99 -4.24 -3.93
N ILE A 69 -0.21 -4.10 -4.99
CA ILE A 69 -0.73 -4.15 -6.36
C ILE A 69 -1.39 -5.50 -6.64
N ASN A 70 -0.75 -6.59 -6.21
CA ASN A 70 -1.32 -7.91 -6.38
C ASN A 70 -2.67 -8.05 -5.66
N THR A 71 -2.75 -7.48 -4.46
CA THR A 71 -3.98 -7.49 -3.67
C THR A 71 -5.09 -6.70 -4.38
N LEU A 72 -4.74 -5.52 -4.92
CA LEU A 72 -5.71 -4.71 -5.64
C LEU A 72 -6.21 -5.41 -6.90
N GLY A 73 -5.40 -6.25 -7.50
CA GLY A 73 -5.81 -7.05 -8.66
C GLY A 73 -6.86 -8.09 -8.34
N GLN A 74 -7.11 -8.38 -7.06
CA GLN A 74 -8.15 -9.33 -6.65
C GLN A 74 -9.50 -8.65 -6.45
N LEU A 75 -9.57 -7.33 -6.58
CA LEU A 75 -10.83 -6.59 -6.43
C LEU A 75 -11.61 -6.64 -7.73
N ASP A 76 -12.91 -6.72 -7.63
CA ASP A 76 -13.81 -6.75 -8.80
C ASP A 76 -14.05 -5.36 -9.36
#